data_50ab8774715681cb1ef19062dfe04ee0
#
_entry.id   50ab8774715681cb1ef19062dfe04ee0
#
_cell.length_a   1.000
_cell.length_b   1.000
_cell.length_c   1.000
_cell.angle_alpha   90.00
_cell.angle_beta   90.00
_cell.angle_gamma   90.00
#
_symmetry.space_group_name_H-M   'P 1'
#
loop_
_entity.id
_entity.type
_entity.pdbx_description
1 polymer ?
#
loop_
_entity_poly.entity_id
_entity_poly.type
_entity_poly.pdbx_seq_one_letter_code
_entity_poly.pdbx_strand_id
1 'polypeptide(L)'
;MDFIKKNGKGLLFCLALAVPSAVLGKLFPVVGGPVFAILIGMILALVIKKRDSLECGIKYTSKKILQYAVVLLGFGLNLEVVMATGKQSLPIIVCTITTSLVISYILHRTMNIPEKISTLVGVGSSICGGSAIAATAPVIDADEEEVAQAISVIFLFNILAALIFPVLGTALGFSTTSGEAFGIFAGTAVNDTSSVTAAASTWDSMYHLGSQTLDKAVTVKLTRTLAIIPITLVLALRRARKAETESGEKVSLKKVFPFFILFFIGASLITTAATAAGVPTEVFQPLKELSKFFIIMAMGAIGFHTDVVKLIKGGGKPILMGMACWLGITVVTLSMQHLLNLW
;
A
#
# COMPACT_ATOMS: atom_id res chain seq x y z
N MET A 1 -24.52 12.33 -20.52
CA MET A 1 -23.82 13.62 -20.76
C MET A 1 -23.51 14.36 -19.46
N ASP A 2 -24.35 14.29 -18.43
CA ASP A 2 -24.17 15.04 -17.17
C ASP A 2 -22.95 14.63 -16.35
N PHE A 3 -22.56 13.34 -16.34
CA PHE A 3 -21.38 12.85 -15.64
C PHE A 3 -20.08 13.51 -16.16
N ILE A 4 -19.89 13.56 -17.47
CA ILE A 4 -18.69 14.15 -18.08
C ILE A 4 -18.65 15.66 -17.86
N LYS A 5 -19.80 16.34 -17.95
CA LYS A 5 -19.87 17.78 -17.66
C LYS A 5 -19.50 18.10 -16.21
N LYS A 6 -19.94 17.25 -15.26
CA LYS A 6 -19.71 17.44 -13.83
C LYS A 6 -18.30 17.06 -13.38
N ASN A 7 -17.77 15.91 -13.85
CA ASN A 7 -16.52 15.34 -13.37
C ASN A 7 -15.35 15.51 -14.35
N GLY A 8 -15.62 15.76 -15.63
CA GLY A 8 -14.62 15.68 -16.70
C GLY A 8 -13.41 16.59 -16.50
N LYS A 9 -13.62 17.84 -16.07
CA LYS A 9 -12.53 18.80 -15.84
C LYS A 9 -11.58 18.32 -14.73
N GLY A 10 -12.13 17.84 -13.61
CA GLY A 10 -11.31 17.33 -12.49
C GLY A 10 -10.63 16.00 -12.82
N LEU A 11 -11.30 15.10 -13.58
CA LEU A 11 -10.69 13.86 -14.07
C LEU A 11 -9.52 14.16 -15.01
N LEU A 12 -9.69 15.09 -15.96
CA LEU A 12 -8.64 15.49 -16.88
C LEU A 12 -7.45 16.14 -16.13
N PHE A 13 -7.73 16.96 -15.13
CA PHE A 13 -6.71 17.55 -14.27
C PHE A 13 -5.89 16.45 -13.53
N CYS A 14 -6.57 15.47 -12.92
CA CYS A 14 -5.89 14.36 -12.24
C CYS A 14 -5.10 13.49 -13.22
N LEU A 15 -5.60 13.29 -14.46
CA LEU A 15 -4.88 12.59 -15.51
C LEU A 15 -3.61 13.34 -15.91
N ALA A 16 -3.71 14.66 -16.14
CA ALA A 16 -2.58 15.51 -16.49
C ALA A 16 -1.50 15.54 -15.39
N LEU A 17 -1.90 15.40 -14.14
CA LEU A 17 -0.99 15.29 -13.00
C LEU A 17 -0.36 13.88 -12.91
N ALA A 18 -1.13 12.84 -13.22
CA ALA A 18 -0.67 11.45 -13.12
C ALA A 18 0.41 11.11 -14.14
N VAL A 19 0.33 11.65 -15.37
CA VAL A 19 1.30 11.35 -16.44
C VAL A 19 2.75 11.71 -16.04
N PRO A 20 3.08 12.97 -15.69
CA PRO A 20 4.43 13.32 -15.27
C PRO A 20 4.86 12.57 -14.01
N SER A 21 3.94 12.33 -13.07
CA SER A 21 4.21 11.57 -11.85
C SER A 21 4.59 10.11 -12.16
N ALA A 22 3.92 9.49 -13.14
CA ALA A 22 4.25 8.14 -13.59
C ALA A 22 5.63 8.08 -14.26
N VAL A 23 5.97 9.09 -15.08
CA VAL A 23 7.30 9.20 -15.70
C VAL A 23 8.39 9.38 -14.65
N LEU A 24 8.20 10.30 -13.70
CA LEU A 24 9.13 10.49 -12.57
C LEU A 24 9.27 9.23 -11.73
N GLY A 25 8.17 8.49 -11.49
CA GLY A 25 8.22 7.22 -10.78
C GLY A 25 9.00 6.12 -11.50
N LYS A 26 9.05 6.16 -12.84
CA LYS A 26 9.91 5.26 -13.64
C LYS A 26 11.39 5.68 -13.59
N LEU A 27 11.67 6.99 -13.58
CA LEU A 27 13.02 7.53 -13.47
C LEU A 27 13.60 7.35 -12.05
N PHE A 28 12.74 7.42 -11.03
CA PHE A 28 13.13 7.26 -9.63
C PHE A 28 12.29 6.15 -8.97
N PRO A 29 12.57 4.87 -9.26
CA PRO A 29 11.75 3.73 -8.78
C PRO A 29 11.69 3.61 -7.26
N VAL A 30 12.72 4.06 -6.54
CA VAL A 30 12.78 4.06 -5.07
C VAL A 30 11.70 4.96 -4.45
N VAL A 31 11.43 6.11 -5.07
CA VAL A 31 10.40 7.06 -4.62
C VAL A 31 9.01 6.61 -5.09
N GLY A 32 8.91 6.25 -6.36
CA GLY A 32 7.68 5.77 -7.00
C GLY A 32 6.69 6.87 -7.42
N GLY A 33 5.88 6.55 -8.43
CA GLY A 33 4.89 7.47 -9.01
C GLY A 33 3.86 8.03 -8.03
N PRO A 34 3.31 7.24 -7.10
CA PRO A 34 2.32 7.71 -6.12
C PRO A 34 2.83 8.85 -5.23
N VAL A 35 4.10 8.80 -4.81
CA VAL A 35 4.72 9.86 -3.99
C VAL A 35 4.85 11.14 -4.79
N PHE A 36 5.39 11.06 -6.02
CA PHE A 36 5.46 12.23 -6.90
C PHE A 36 4.09 12.84 -7.14
N ALA A 37 3.06 12.01 -7.34
CA ALA A 37 1.71 12.48 -7.55
C ALA A 37 1.16 13.26 -6.35
N ILE A 38 1.36 12.76 -5.12
CA ILE A 38 0.97 13.47 -3.89
C ILE A 38 1.72 14.80 -3.80
N LEU A 39 3.05 14.80 -3.96
CA LEU A 39 3.88 16.00 -3.83
C LEU A 39 3.50 17.06 -4.87
N ILE A 40 3.36 16.66 -6.15
CA ILE A 40 2.94 17.57 -7.22
C ILE A 40 1.52 18.09 -6.95
N GLY A 41 0.62 17.21 -6.49
CA GLY A 41 -0.74 17.60 -6.09
C GLY A 41 -0.73 18.65 -4.99
N MET A 42 0.06 18.45 -3.92
CA MET A 42 0.22 19.42 -2.82
C MET A 42 0.80 20.76 -3.29
N ILE A 43 1.82 20.74 -4.15
CA ILE A 43 2.40 21.96 -4.73
C ILE A 43 1.35 22.71 -5.55
N LEU A 44 0.62 22.02 -6.42
CA LEU A 44 -0.44 22.63 -7.22
C LEU A 44 -1.59 23.16 -6.35
N ALA A 45 -1.86 22.54 -5.19
CA ALA A 45 -2.84 23.01 -4.22
C ALA A 45 -2.49 24.37 -3.62
N LEU A 46 -1.21 24.70 -3.49
CA LEU A 46 -0.74 26.03 -3.02
C LEU A 46 -0.92 27.11 -4.09
N VAL A 47 -0.82 26.73 -5.37
CA VAL A 47 -0.88 27.67 -6.50
C VAL A 47 -2.32 27.90 -6.98
N ILE A 48 -3.11 26.83 -7.11
CA ILE A 48 -4.47 26.88 -7.67
C ILE A 48 -5.48 27.11 -6.55
N LYS A 49 -5.91 28.37 -6.39
CA LYS A 49 -6.89 28.77 -5.36
C LYS A 49 -8.35 28.54 -5.77
N LYS A 50 -8.69 28.66 -7.08
CA LYS A 50 -10.05 28.44 -7.59
C LYS A 50 -10.25 26.95 -7.93
N ARG A 51 -10.96 26.23 -7.08
CA ARG A 51 -11.11 24.76 -7.16
C ARG A 51 -12.50 24.29 -7.58
N ASP A 52 -13.51 25.17 -7.55
CA ASP A 52 -14.93 24.83 -7.68
C ASP A 52 -15.26 23.98 -8.91
N SER A 53 -14.65 24.31 -10.07
CA SER A 53 -14.89 23.55 -11.32
C SER A 53 -14.17 22.22 -11.40
N LEU A 54 -13.19 21.95 -10.54
CA LEU A 54 -12.37 20.72 -10.53
C LEU A 54 -12.80 19.76 -9.43
N GLU A 55 -13.41 20.29 -8.37
CA GLU A 55 -13.63 19.59 -7.10
C GLU A 55 -14.41 18.29 -7.25
N CYS A 56 -15.51 18.28 -8.02
CA CYS A 56 -16.32 17.08 -8.24
C CYS A 56 -15.50 15.93 -8.87
N GLY A 57 -14.68 16.23 -9.88
CA GLY A 57 -13.87 15.22 -10.57
C GLY A 57 -12.68 14.77 -9.73
N ILE A 58 -12.06 15.67 -8.97
CA ILE A 58 -10.97 15.32 -8.05
C ILE A 58 -11.50 14.40 -6.94
N LYS A 59 -12.65 14.73 -6.35
CA LYS A 59 -13.30 13.90 -5.32
C LYS A 59 -13.78 12.53 -5.86
N TYR A 60 -14.20 12.49 -7.11
CA TYR A 60 -14.50 11.23 -7.79
C TYR A 60 -13.23 10.40 -7.97
N THR A 61 -12.11 11.03 -8.34
CA THR A 61 -10.82 10.37 -8.55
C THR A 61 -10.27 9.80 -7.24
N SER A 62 -10.23 10.59 -6.16
CA SER A 62 -9.72 10.15 -4.87
C SER A 62 -10.51 9.00 -4.26
N LYS A 63 -11.81 8.86 -4.59
CA LYS A 63 -12.67 7.80 -4.02
C LYS A 63 -12.97 6.67 -5.00
N LYS A 64 -13.50 6.95 -6.19
CA LYS A 64 -13.99 5.92 -7.11
C LYS A 64 -12.89 5.34 -7.99
N ILE A 65 -12.03 6.18 -8.58
CA ILE A 65 -10.90 5.68 -9.36
C ILE A 65 -9.96 4.85 -8.46
N LEU A 66 -9.79 5.26 -7.20
CA LEU A 66 -9.04 4.50 -6.21
C LEU A 66 -9.63 3.10 -5.97
N GLN A 67 -10.96 2.99 -5.84
CA GLN A 67 -11.63 1.69 -5.71
C GLN A 67 -11.43 0.81 -6.95
N TYR A 68 -11.53 1.40 -8.15
CA TYR A 68 -11.26 0.67 -9.40
C TYR A 68 -9.81 0.19 -9.49
N ALA A 69 -8.86 1.02 -9.05
CA ALA A 69 -7.46 0.65 -8.99
C ALA A 69 -7.25 -0.59 -8.09
N VAL A 70 -7.90 -0.63 -6.92
CA VAL A 70 -7.82 -1.78 -6.00
C VAL A 70 -8.41 -3.04 -6.64
N VAL A 71 -9.54 -2.94 -7.34
CA VAL A 71 -10.11 -4.09 -8.08
C VAL A 71 -9.13 -4.62 -9.13
N LEU A 72 -8.56 -3.73 -9.94
CA LEU A 72 -7.59 -4.11 -10.97
C LEU A 72 -6.30 -4.71 -10.38
N LEU A 73 -5.92 -4.30 -9.17
CA LEU A 73 -4.77 -4.88 -8.47
C LEU A 73 -4.94 -6.40 -8.25
N GLY A 74 -6.18 -6.88 -8.09
CA GLY A 74 -6.50 -8.30 -7.95
C GLY A 74 -6.02 -9.16 -9.12
N PHE A 75 -6.01 -8.63 -10.34
CA PHE A 75 -5.47 -9.33 -11.51
C PHE A 75 -3.94 -9.55 -11.46
N GLY A 76 -3.25 -8.89 -10.55
CA GLY A 76 -1.82 -9.12 -10.30
C GLY A 76 -1.53 -10.27 -9.33
N LEU A 77 -2.56 -10.96 -8.79
CA LEU A 77 -2.43 -11.97 -7.75
C LEU A 77 -2.82 -13.35 -8.26
N ASN A 78 -1.86 -14.27 -8.28
CA ASN A 78 -2.10 -15.70 -8.49
C ASN A 78 -2.06 -16.42 -7.13
N LEU A 79 -3.18 -16.99 -6.71
CA LEU A 79 -3.33 -17.62 -5.40
C LEU A 79 -2.52 -18.94 -5.29
N GLU A 80 -2.28 -19.66 -6.38
CA GLU A 80 -1.46 -20.88 -6.36
C GLU A 80 0.00 -20.56 -6.05
N VAL A 81 0.56 -19.54 -6.73
CA VAL A 81 1.93 -19.06 -6.48
C VAL A 81 2.07 -18.57 -5.04
N VAL A 82 1.06 -17.88 -4.55
CA VAL A 82 1.00 -17.42 -3.17
C VAL A 82 0.97 -18.57 -2.17
N MET A 83 0.16 -19.60 -2.43
CA MET A 83 0.08 -20.79 -1.57
C MET A 83 1.36 -21.60 -1.58
N ALA A 84 2.01 -21.76 -2.74
CA ALA A 84 3.27 -22.50 -2.86
C ALA A 84 4.41 -21.83 -2.08
N THR A 85 4.53 -20.49 -2.18
CA THR A 85 5.60 -19.72 -1.49
C THR A 85 5.25 -19.40 -0.03
N GLY A 86 3.95 -19.39 0.27
CA GLY A 86 3.42 -18.96 1.57
C GLY A 86 3.87 -19.84 2.74
N LYS A 87 4.09 -21.13 2.55
CA LYS A 87 4.43 -22.07 3.64
C LYS A 87 5.66 -21.63 4.43
N GLN A 88 6.67 -21.08 3.78
CA GLN A 88 7.92 -20.67 4.39
C GLN A 88 7.83 -19.25 5.01
N SER A 89 7.16 -18.33 4.30
CA SER A 89 7.09 -16.91 4.71
C SER A 89 5.84 -16.56 5.54
N LEU A 90 4.80 -17.39 5.51
CA LEU A 90 3.52 -17.13 6.18
C LEU A 90 3.65 -16.86 7.70
N PRO A 91 4.42 -17.65 8.48
CA PRO A 91 4.60 -17.36 9.91
C PRO A 91 5.20 -15.97 10.15
N ILE A 92 6.21 -15.59 9.35
CA ILE A 92 6.85 -14.27 9.44
C ILE A 92 5.84 -13.18 9.07
N ILE A 93 5.07 -13.38 8.00
CA ILE A 93 4.03 -12.44 7.53
C ILE A 93 2.99 -12.22 8.63
N VAL A 94 2.47 -13.27 9.25
CA VAL A 94 1.47 -13.16 10.32
C VAL A 94 2.05 -12.40 11.52
N CYS A 95 3.27 -12.74 11.96
CA CYS A 95 3.94 -12.04 13.06
C CYS A 95 4.17 -10.55 12.75
N THR A 96 4.65 -10.22 11.55
CA THR A 96 4.92 -8.82 11.17
C THR A 96 3.64 -8.00 11.03
N ILE A 97 2.56 -8.58 10.49
CA ILE A 97 1.25 -7.93 10.43
C ILE A 97 0.73 -7.64 11.84
N THR A 98 0.75 -8.67 12.70
CA THR A 98 0.30 -8.54 14.09
C THR A 98 1.12 -7.48 14.83
N THR A 99 2.43 -7.50 14.69
CA THR A 99 3.34 -6.51 15.31
C THR A 99 2.98 -5.08 14.90
N SER A 100 2.81 -4.83 13.61
CA SER A 100 2.46 -3.49 13.13
C SER A 100 1.10 -3.01 13.66
N LEU A 101 0.09 -3.87 13.61
CA LEU A 101 -1.25 -3.53 14.10
C LEU A 101 -1.28 -3.32 15.62
N VAL A 102 -0.53 -4.11 16.38
CA VAL A 102 -0.40 -3.95 17.84
C VAL A 102 0.34 -2.66 18.18
N ILE A 103 1.48 -2.38 17.53
CA ILE A 103 2.24 -1.14 17.76
C ILE A 103 1.37 0.08 17.44
N SER A 104 0.69 0.08 16.29
CA SER A 104 -0.15 1.21 15.90
C SER A 104 -1.33 1.41 16.86
N TYR A 105 -1.93 0.33 17.39
CA TYR A 105 -2.98 0.39 18.39
C TYR A 105 -2.48 0.92 19.73
N ILE A 106 -1.33 0.44 20.23
CA ILE A 106 -0.73 0.93 21.47
C ILE A 106 -0.42 2.42 21.36
N LEU A 107 0.24 2.84 20.27
CA LEU A 107 0.60 4.24 20.06
C LEU A 107 -0.61 5.15 19.83
N HIS A 108 -1.67 4.65 19.19
CA HIS A 108 -2.95 5.34 19.14
C HIS A 108 -3.45 5.70 20.55
N ARG A 109 -3.44 4.73 21.47
CA ARG A 109 -3.92 4.90 22.85
C ARG A 109 -3.01 5.77 23.70
N THR A 110 -1.70 5.58 23.61
CA THR A 110 -0.73 6.27 24.47
C THR A 110 -0.40 7.69 24.01
N MET A 111 -0.40 7.94 22.71
CA MET A 111 -0.04 9.24 22.14
C MET A 111 -1.24 10.06 21.67
N ASN A 112 -2.48 9.56 21.84
CA ASN A 112 -3.70 10.20 21.34
C ASN A 112 -3.61 10.55 19.84
N ILE A 113 -3.15 9.61 19.02
CA ILE A 113 -3.16 9.75 17.55
C ILE A 113 -4.58 9.43 17.06
N PRO A 114 -5.14 10.17 16.09
CA PRO A 114 -6.46 9.89 15.56
C PRO A 114 -6.60 8.44 15.09
N GLU A 115 -7.76 7.80 15.40
CA GLU A 115 -7.99 6.37 15.14
C GLU A 115 -7.79 6.01 13.66
N LYS A 116 -8.28 6.85 12.74
CA LYS A 116 -8.18 6.60 11.30
C LYS A 116 -6.73 6.68 10.81
N ILE A 117 -5.97 7.70 11.22
CA ILE A 117 -4.54 7.82 10.87
C ILE A 117 -3.76 6.61 11.40
N SER A 118 -4.01 6.25 12.67
CA SER A 118 -3.37 5.11 13.31
C SER A 118 -3.67 3.80 12.57
N THR A 119 -4.93 3.59 12.22
CA THR A 119 -5.37 2.41 11.45
C THR A 119 -4.70 2.39 10.08
N LEU A 120 -4.67 3.51 9.36
CA LEU A 120 -4.04 3.59 8.04
C LEU A 120 -2.53 3.36 8.09
N VAL A 121 -1.83 3.93 9.07
CA VAL A 121 -0.37 3.71 9.26
C VAL A 121 -0.11 2.27 9.64
N GLY A 122 -0.88 1.70 10.58
CA GLY A 122 -0.76 0.30 11.00
C GLY A 122 -1.00 -0.68 9.86
N VAL A 123 -2.07 -0.50 9.10
CA VAL A 123 -2.42 -1.35 7.93
C VAL A 123 -1.42 -1.14 6.79
N GLY A 124 -1.05 0.10 6.49
CA GLY A 124 -0.03 0.42 5.48
C GLY A 124 1.31 -0.25 5.78
N SER A 125 1.79 -0.14 7.02
CA SER A 125 3.04 -0.81 7.47
C SER A 125 2.89 -2.33 7.46
N SER A 126 1.70 -2.86 7.78
CA SER A 126 1.50 -4.29 7.93
C SER A 126 1.37 -5.07 6.62
N ILE A 127 1.01 -4.43 5.49
CA ILE A 127 0.68 -5.15 4.24
C ILE A 127 1.59 -4.71 3.08
N CYS A 128 1.15 -3.71 2.32
CA CYS A 128 1.82 -3.29 1.07
C CYS A 128 1.86 -1.76 0.90
N GLY A 129 1.94 -1.03 1.98
CA GLY A 129 2.10 0.42 1.95
C GLY A 129 0.87 1.15 1.41
N GLY A 130 1.08 1.95 0.39
CA GLY A 130 0.05 2.80 -0.20
C GLY A 130 -1.16 2.05 -0.73
N SER A 131 -0.99 0.85 -1.32
CA SER A 131 -2.11 0.03 -1.81
C SER A 131 -3.02 -0.44 -0.68
N ALA A 132 -2.45 -0.81 0.47
CA ALA A 132 -3.23 -1.20 1.65
C ALA A 132 -3.98 -0.01 2.25
N ILE A 133 -3.36 1.17 2.30
CA ILE A 133 -4.02 2.42 2.69
C ILE A 133 -5.16 2.73 1.73
N ALA A 134 -4.92 2.64 0.42
CA ALA A 134 -5.92 2.86 -0.62
C ALA A 134 -7.15 1.95 -0.48
N ALA A 135 -6.94 0.68 -0.17
CA ALA A 135 -8.03 -0.28 0.06
C ALA A 135 -8.75 -0.02 1.39
N THR A 136 -8.05 0.43 2.42
CA THR A 136 -8.61 0.60 3.77
C THR A 136 -9.32 1.95 3.94
N ALA A 137 -8.82 3.01 3.33
CA ALA A 137 -9.36 4.36 3.48
C ALA A 137 -10.88 4.46 3.23
N PRO A 138 -11.44 3.94 2.12
CA PRO A 138 -12.88 3.98 1.90
C PRO A 138 -13.67 3.08 2.88
N VAL A 139 -13.04 2.04 3.43
CA VAL A 139 -13.67 1.12 4.39
C VAL A 139 -13.91 1.80 5.73
N ILE A 140 -12.93 2.59 6.20
CA ILE A 140 -13.01 3.31 7.48
C ILE A 140 -13.51 4.76 7.32
N ASP A 141 -13.86 5.16 6.10
CA ASP A 141 -14.28 6.52 5.74
C ASP A 141 -13.24 7.58 6.17
N ALA A 142 -11.99 7.31 5.84
CA ALA A 142 -10.90 8.24 6.05
C ALA A 142 -11.00 9.42 5.08
N ASP A 143 -10.68 10.61 5.55
CA ASP A 143 -10.61 11.80 4.71
C ASP A 143 -9.28 11.88 3.96
N GLU A 144 -9.21 12.81 2.99
CA GLU A 144 -8.03 12.93 2.13
C GLU A 144 -6.77 13.38 2.91
N GLU A 145 -6.92 14.19 3.98
CA GLU A 145 -5.80 14.62 4.82
C GLU A 145 -5.23 13.44 5.62
N GLU A 146 -6.10 12.60 6.21
CA GLU A 146 -5.71 11.40 6.95
C GLU A 146 -4.98 10.40 6.05
N VAL A 147 -5.49 10.20 4.82
CA VAL A 147 -4.87 9.31 3.82
C VAL A 147 -3.52 9.84 3.38
N ALA A 148 -3.42 11.13 3.04
CA ALA A 148 -2.16 11.74 2.61
C ALA A 148 -1.09 11.69 3.70
N GLN A 149 -1.47 11.91 4.96
CA GLN A 149 -0.57 11.83 6.10
C GLN A 149 -0.04 10.40 6.30
N ALA A 150 -0.93 9.41 6.29
CA ALA A 150 -0.54 8.02 6.43
C ALA A 150 0.38 7.56 5.29
N ILE A 151 0.06 7.91 4.03
CA ILE A 151 0.86 7.57 2.86
C ILE A 151 2.25 8.20 2.96
N SER A 152 2.33 9.49 3.30
CA SER A 152 3.62 10.20 3.42
C SER A 152 4.54 9.55 4.45
N VAL A 153 3.99 9.14 5.60
CA VAL A 153 4.73 8.41 6.64
C VAL A 153 5.25 7.07 6.12
N ILE A 154 4.39 6.28 5.49
CA ILE A 154 4.77 4.95 4.99
C ILE A 154 5.83 5.05 3.89
N PHE A 155 5.69 5.99 2.96
CA PHE A 155 6.67 6.16 1.89
C PHE A 155 8.03 6.65 2.39
N LEU A 156 8.06 7.50 3.42
CA LEU A 156 9.31 7.92 4.05
C LEU A 156 10.12 6.69 4.51
N PHE A 157 9.49 5.79 5.27
CA PHE A 157 10.18 4.61 5.78
C PHE A 157 10.46 3.57 4.69
N ASN A 158 9.67 3.53 3.62
CA ASN A 158 9.95 2.69 2.46
C ASN A 158 11.21 3.12 1.70
N ILE A 159 11.38 4.43 1.50
CA ILE A 159 12.61 4.98 0.88
C ILE A 159 13.82 4.66 1.76
N LEU A 160 13.70 4.90 3.07
CA LEU A 160 14.78 4.57 4.02
C LEU A 160 15.10 3.08 3.99
N ALA A 161 14.09 2.20 3.98
CA ALA A 161 14.29 0.76 3.88
C ALA A 161 15.01 0.34 2.59
N ALA A 162 14.60 0.89 1.45
CA ALA A 162 15.21 0.57 0.16
C ALA A 162 16.71 0.92 0.11
N LEU A 163 17.11 2.00 0.79
CA LEU A 163 18.52 2.46 0.85
C LEU A 163 19.33 1.75 1.93
N ILE A 164 18.74 1.56 3.12
CA ILE A 164 19.46 1.08 4.31
C ILE A 164 19.54 -0.44 4.33
N PHE A 165 18.48 -1.17 3.92
CA PHE A 165 18.41 -2.61 4.12
C PHE A 165 19.46 -3.43 3.36
N PRO A 166 19.87 -3.11 2.12
CA PRO A 166 20.98 -3.83 1.49
C PRO A 166 22.27 -3.72 2.29
N VAL A 167 22.59 -2.52 2.79
CA VAL A 167 23.78 -2.31 3.63
C VAL A 167 23.63 -3.01 4.99
N LEU A 168 22.47 -2.89 5.60
CA LEU A 168 22.13 -3.58 6.86
C LEU A 168 22.24 -5.10 6.70
N GLY A 169 21.74 -5.66 5.61
CA GLY A 169 21.82 -7.09 5.30
C GLY A 169 23.26 -7.59 5.24
N THR A 170 24.15 -6.83 4.61
CA THR A 170 25.58 -7.12 4.61
C THR A 170 26.16 -7.11 6.02
N ALA A 171 25.85 -6.07 6.80
CA ALA A 171 26.35 -5.93 8.17
C ALA A 171 25.83 -7.02 9.12
N LEU A 172 24.62 -7.54 8.87
CA LEU A 172 24.02 -8.63 9.62
C LEU A 172 24.51 -10.03 9.20
N GLY A 173 25.27 -10.13 8.09
CA GLY A 173 25.82 -11.40 7.63
C GLY A 173 24.84 -12.28 6.83
N PHE A 174 23.88 -11.68 6.11
CA PHE A 174 23.07 -12.44 5.17
C PHE A 174 23.95 -13.09 4.10
N SER A 175 23.55 -14.28 3.62
CA SER A 175 24.28 -15.00 2.57
C SER A 175 24.42 -14.15 1.32
N THR A 176 25.66 -13.98 0.88
CA THR A 176 26.01 -13.25 -0.36
C THR A 176 26.04 -14.17 -1.59
N THR A 177 25.88 -15.49 -1.39
CA THR A 177 25.86 -16.50 -2.45
C THR A 177 24.44 -16.99 -2.79
N SER A 178 23.46 -16.60 -1.98
CA SER A 178 22.04 -16.92 -2.16
C SER A 178 21.17 -15.69 -1.87
N GLY A 179 20.22 -15.42 -2.75
CA GLY A 179 19.26 -14.33 -2.58
C GLY A 179 18.07 -14.67 -1.68
N GLU A 180 17.97 -15.91 -1.17
CA GLU A 180 16.75 -16.40 -0.53
C GLU A 180 16.47 -15.71 0.81
N ALA A 181 17.45 -15.68 1.72
CA ALA A 181 17.28 -15.11 3.06
C ALA A 181 17.01 -13.59 2.99
N PHE A 182 17.81 -12.85 2.21
CA PHE A 182 17.58 -11.41 2.04
C PHE A 182 16.28 -11.12 1.27
N GLY A 183 15.89 -11.98 0.32
CA GLY A 183 14.61 -11.89 -0.39
C GLY A 183 13.40 -12.01 0.57
N ILE A 184 13.42 -12.96 1.50
CA ILE A 184 12.39 -13.10 2.54
C ILE A 184 12.39 -11.86 3.44
N PHE A 185 13.56 -11.39 3.87
CA PHE A 185 13.70 -10.17 4.69
C PHE A 185 13.12 -8.95 3.97
N ALA A 186 13.55 -8.65 2.76
CA ALA A 186 13.07 -7.51 1.99
C ALA A 186 11.55 -7.60 1.72
N GLY A 187 11.04 -8.78 1.34
CA GLY A 187 9.61 -9.00 1.09
C GLY A 187 8.71 -8.82 2.32
N THR A 188 9.22 -9.11 3.52
CA THR A 188 8.47 -9.01 4.78
C THR A 188 8.70 -7.70 5.54
N ALA A 189 9.90 -7.12 5.51
CA ALA A 189 10.23 -5.92 6.26
C ALA A 189 10.00 -4.60 5.52
N VAL A 190 10.10 -4.58 4.19
CA VAL A 190 9.78 -3.40 3.37
C VAL A 190 8.29 -3.40 3.01
N ASN A 191 7.62 -2.25 3.10
CA ASN A 191 6.15 -2.25 2.95
C ASN A 191 5.67 -2.08 1.51
N ASP A 192 6.28 -1.22 0.70
CA ASP A 192 5.86 -0.99 -0.68
C ASP A 192 6.60 -1.89 -1.68
N THR A 193 5.89 -2.33 -2.74
CA THR A 193 6.45 -3.25 -3.74
C THR A 193 7.61 -2.63 -4.52
N SER A 194 7.55 -1.33 -4.86
CA SER A 194 8.65 -0.66 -5.56
C SER A 194 9.92 -0.59 -4.71
N SER A 195 9.78 -0.31 -3.43
CA SER A 195 10.90 -0.27 -2.48
C SER A 195 11.46 -1.68 -2.20
N VAL A 196 10.60 -2.71 -2.16
CA VAL A 196 11.03 -4.13 -2.13
C VAL A 196 11.87 -4.46 -3.35
N THR A 197 11.36 -4.09 -4.54
CA THR A 197 12.09 -4.31 -5.81
C THR A 197 13.44 -3.59 -5.80
N ALA A 198 13.47 -2.34 -5.36
CA ALA A 198 14.71 -1.57 -5.28
C ALA A 198 15.73 -2.20 -4.32
N ALA A 199 15.32 -2.57 -3.10
CA ALA A 199 16.21 -3.22 -2.13
C ALA A 199 16.74 -4.56 -2.63
N ALA A 200 15.84 -5.41 -3.16
CA ALA A 200 16.20 -6.74 -3.65
C ALA A 200 17.08 -6.70 -4.91
N SER A 201 16.79 -5.81 -5.88
CA SER A 201 17.62 -5.64 -7.07
C SER A 201 18.99 -5.04 -6.72
N THR A 202 19.06 -4.18 -5.70
CA THR A 202 20.34 -3.65 -5.20
C THR A 202 21.19 -4.80 -4.63
N TRP A 203 20.57 -5.70 -3.83
CA TRP A 203 21.26 -6.89 -3.30
C TRP A 203 21.74 -7.80 -4.42
N ASP A 204 20.87 -8.12 -5.39
CA ASP A 204 21.25 -8.92 -6.57
C ASP A 204 22.41 -8.31 -7.35
N SER A 205 22.44 -6.98 -7.50
CA SER A 205 23.51 -6.25 -8.18
C SER A 205 24.82 -6.25 -7.37
N MET A 206 24.74 -6.09 -6.05
CA MET A 206 25.92 -6.09 -5.17
C MET A 206 26.66 -7.44 -5.17
N TYR A 207 25.91 -8.54 -5.28
CA TYR A 207 26.45 -9.89 -5.13
C TYR A 207 26.34 -10.76 -6.39
N HIS A 208 25.97 -10.17 -7.53
CA HIS A 208 25.87 -10.83 -8.84
C HIS A 208 24.92 -12.05 -8.83
N LEU A 209 23.79 -11.96 -8.14
CA LEU A 209 22.83 -13.05 -7.98
C LEU A 209 21.78 -13.13 -9.11
N GLY A 210 21.90 -12.30 -10.15
CA GLY A 210 20.92 -12.22 -11.23
C GLY A 210 19.60 -11.60 -10.76
N SER A 211 18.54 -12.41 -10.60
CA SER A 211 17.23 -11.97 -10.09
C SER A 211 16.74 -12.79 -8.91
N GLN A 212 17.58 -13.62 -8.30
CA GLN A 212 17.15 -14.56 -7.24
C GLN A 212 16.49 -13.87 -6.06
N THR A 213 17.12 -12.79 -5.57
CA THR A 213 16.58 -12.01 -4.44
C THR A 213 15.30 -11.29 -4.82
N LEU A 214 15.28 -10.70 -6.01
CA LEU A 214 14.11 -9.97 -6.52
C LEU A 214 12.89 -10.89 -6.63
N ASP A 215 13.05 -12.05 -7.26
CA ASP A 215 11.96 -13.00 -7.48
C ASP A 215 11.40 -13.50 -6.14
N LYS A 216 12.28 -13.86 -5.20
CA LYS A 216 11.86 -14.28 -3.86
C LYS A 216 11.15 -13.16 -3.10
N ALA A 217 11.73 -11.96 -3.07
CA ALA A 217 11.17 -10.82 -2.35
C ALA A 217 9.80 -10.40 -2.89
N VAL A 218 9.63 -10.34 -4.21
CA VAL A 218 8.36 -10.01 -4.84
C VAL A 218 7.29 -11.07 -4.54
N THR A 219 7.63 -12.35 -4.59
CA THR A 219 6.68 -13.43 -4.29
C THR A 219 6.23 -13.40 -2.83
N VAL A 220 7.14 -13.22 -1.89
CA VAL A 220 6.83 -13.04 -0.45
C VAL A 220 5.92 -11.82 -0.26
N LYS A 221 6.22 -10.73 -0.97
CA LYS A 221 5.41 -9.50 -0.90
C LYS A 221 4.00 -9.69 -1.45
N LEU A 222 3.83 -10.39 -2.55
CA LEU A 222 2.51 -10.70 -3.11
C LEU A 222 1.68 -11.56 -2.15
N THR A 223 2.31 -12.54 -1.48
CA THR A 223 1.66 -13.32 -0.42
C THR A 223 1.13 -12.43 0.71
N ARG A 224 1.94 -11.48 1.18
CA ARG A 224 1.54 -10.53 2.22
C ARG A 224 0.38 -9.63 1.78
N THR A 225 0.30 -9.29 0.50
CA THR A 225 -0.75 -8.44 -0.06
C THR A 225 -2.15 -9.05 0.09
N LEU A 226 -2.28 -10.38 0.13
CA LEU A 226 -3.56 -11.04 0.39
C LEU A 226 -4.18 -10.69 1.74
N ALA A 227 -3.38 -10.25 2.70
CA ALA A 227 -3.89 -9.81 4.00
C ALA A 227 -4.80 -8.57 3.93
N ILE A 228 -4.83 -7.87 2.78
CA ILE A 228 -5.82 -6.81 2.53
C ILE A 228 -7.25 -7.34 2.75
N ILE A 229 -7.53 -8.56 2.26
CA ILE A 229 -8.87 -9.15 2.30
C ILE A 229 -9.39 -9.29 3.75
N PRO A 230 -8.75 -10.09 4.62
CA PRO A 230 -9.25 -10.28 5.98
C PRO A 230 -9.21 -8.99 6.82
N ILE A 231 -8.20 -8.16 6.65
CA ILE A 231 -8.05 -6.93 7.43
C ILE A 231 -9.15 -5.92 7.08
N THR A 232 -9.39 -5.66 5.81
CA THR A 232 -10.44 -4.74 5.38
C THR A 232 -11.83 -5.26 5.73
N LEU A 233 -12.06 -6.58 5.67
CA LEU A 233 -13.31 -7.20 6.10
C LEU A 233 -13.55 -7.01 7.61
N VAL A 234 -12.52 -7.26 8.45
CA VAL A 234 -12.63 -7.04 9.91
C VAL A 234 -12.91 -5.58 10.23
N LEU A 235 -12.25 -4.64 9.55
CA LEU A 235 -12.48 -3.20 9.74
C LEU A 235 -13.89 -2.79 9.31
N ALA A 236 -14.41 -3.32 8.20
CA ALA A 236 -15.77 -3.09 7.74
C ALA A 236 -16.80 -3.59 8.76
N LEU A 237 -16.60 -4.80 9.31
CA LEU A 237 -17.46 -5.37 10.35
C LEU A 237 -17.42 -4.57 11.65
N ARG A 238 -16.24 -4.13 12.08
CA ARG A 238 -16.09 -3.26 13.27
C ARG A 238 -16.83 -1.94 13.08
N ARG A 239 -16.71 -1.33 11.91
CA ARG A 239 -17.41 -0.08 11.59
C ARG A 239 -18.94 -0.27 11.60
N ALA A 240 -19.44 -1.36 11.01
CA ALA A 240 -20.86 -1.69 11.02
C ALA A 240 -21.40 -1.81 12.45
N ARG A 241 -20.69 -2.55 13.33
CA ARG A 241 -21.07 -2.71 14.73
C ARG A 241 -21.06 -1.38 15.51
N LYS A 242 -20.05 -0.53 15.27
CA LYS A 242 -19.96 0.78 15.92
C LYS A 242 -21.14 1.67 15.52
N ALA A 243 -21.49 1.70 14.24
CA ALA A 243 -22.63 2.45 13.72
C ALA A 243 -23.97 1.94 14.29
N GLU A 244 -24.15 0.62 14.46
CA GLU A 244 -25.33 0.04 15.14
C GLU A 244 -25.43 0.48 16.59
N THR A 245 -24.30 0.54 17.31
CA THR A 245 -24.27 0.94 18.72
C THR A 245 -24.60 2.44 18.89
N GLU A 246 -24.15 3.28 17.96
CA GLU A 246 -24.35 4.74 18.02
C GLU A 246 -25.75 5.18 17.54
N SER A 247 -26.32 4.51 16.53
CA SER A 247 -27.60 4.88 15.94
C SER A 247 -28.80 4.16 16.54
N GLY A 248 -28.60 3.08 17.26
CA GLY A 248 -29.69 2.22 17.77
C GLY A 248 -30.45 1.45 16.68
N GLU A 249 -30.13 1.67 15.42
CA GLU A 249 -30.74 1.01 14.26
C GLU A 249 -29.78 -0.06 13.71
N LYS A 250 -30.36 -1.22 13.31
CA LYS A 250 -29.57 -2.26 12.60
C LYS A 250 -29.05 -1.72 11.28
N VAL A 251 -27.75 -1.44 11.23
CA VAL A 251 -27.11 -1.01 10.00
C VAL A 251 -27.07 -2.17 9.02
N SER A 252 -27.68 -2.01 7.87
CA SER A 252 -27.63 -3.02 6.81
C SER A 252 -26.16 -3.26 6.39
N LEU A 253 -25.65 -4.46 6.63
CA LEU A 253 -24.31 -4.90 6.20
C LEU A 253 -24.06 -4.60 4.73
N LYS A 254 -25.09 -4.64 3.87
CA LYS A 254 -24.99 -4.27 2.45
C LYS A 254 -24.58 -2.81 2.22
N LYS A 255 -24.92 -1.88 3.13
CA LYS A 255 -24.54 -0.45 2.99
C LYS A 255 -23.12 -0.16 3.43
N VAL A 256 -22.58 -0.96 4.35
CA VAL A 256 -21.24 -0.78 4.93
C VAL A 256 -20.21 -1.67 4.26
N PHE A 257 -20.65 -2.78 3.64
CA PHE A 257 -19.75 -3.73 3.01
C PHE A 257 -19.07 -3.13 1.77
N PRO A 258 -17.74 -3.12 1.71
CA PRO A 258 -17.00 -2.55 0.59
C PRO A 258 -16.99 -3.52 -0.60
N PHE A 259 -18.01 -3.45 -1.45
CA PHE A 259 -18.19 -4.36 -2.60
C PHE A 259 -16.98 -4.46 -3.53
N PHE A 260 -16.16 -3.41 -3.63
CA PHE A 260 -14.95 -3.44 -4.44
C PHE A 260 -13.96 -4.53 -3.98
N ILE A 261 -14.01 -4.95 -2.71
CA ILE A 261 -13.19 -6.06 -2.20
C ILE A 261 -13.65 -7.40 -2.80
N LEU A 262 -14.96 -7.61 -2.99
CA LEU A 262 -15.45 -8.80 -3.69
C LEU A 262 -14.97 -8.84 -5.14
N PHE A 263 -14.96 -7.71 -5.81
CA PHE A 263 -14.43 -7.62 -7.17
C PHE A 263 -12.92 -7.84 -7.22
N PHE A 264 -12.18 -7.38 -6.21
CA PHE A 264 -10.75 -7.67 -6.05
C PHE A 264 -10.50 -9.17 -5.88
N ILE A 265 -11.27 -9.86 -5.03
CA ILE A 265 -11.20 -11.32 -4.87
C ILE A 265 -11.56 -12.02 -6.18
N GLY A 266 -12.65 -11.60 -6.83
CA GLY A 266 -13.05 -12.13 -8.14
C GLY A 266 -11.96 -12.00 -9.19
N ALA A 267 -11.30 -10.85 -9.27
CA ALA A 267 -10.17 -10.63 -10.16
C ALA A 267 -8.99 -11.58 -9.87
N SER A 268 -8.65 -11.79 -8.59
CA SER A 268 -7.61 -12.74 -8.18
C SER A 268 -7.97 -14.20 -8.53
N LEU A 269 -9.23 -14.59 -8.36
CA LEU A 269 -9.72 -15.91 -8.73
C LEU A 269 -9.68 -16.12 -10.25
N ILE A 270 -10.05 -15.11 -11.05
CA ILE A 270 -9.98 -15.15 -12.51
C ILE A 270 -8.53 -15.37 -12.95
N THR A 271 -7.58 -14.63 -12.41
CA THR A 271 -6.17 -14.82 -12.74
C THR A 271 -5.68 -16.19 -12.36
N THR A 272 -6.03 -16.68 -11.18
CA THR A 272 -5.64 -18.03 -10.71
C THR A 272 -6.20 -19.12 -11.62
N ALA A 273 -7.51 -19.06 -11.93
CA ALA A 273 -8.17 -20.06 -12.80
C ALA A 273 -7.63 -20.01 -14.22
N ALA A 274 -7.40 -18.82 -14.78
CA ALA A 274 -6.83 -18.67 -16.12
C ALA A 274 -5.41 -19.22 -16.20
N THR A 275 -4.58 -18.96 -15.19
CA THR A 275 -3.20 -19.46 -15.11
C THR A 275 -3.20 -21.00 -14.96
N ALA A 276 -4.08 -21.55 -14.14
CA ALA A 276 -4.27 -23.01 -14.01
C ALA A 276 -4.73 -23.65 -15.34
N ALA A 277 -5.47 -22.92 -16.18
CA ALA A 277 -5.85 -23.33 -17.52
C ALA A 277 -4.74 -23.13 -18.59
N GLY A 278 -3.53 -22.69 -18.18
CA GLY A 278 -2.39 -22.50 -19.07
C GLY A 278 -2.28 -21.10 -19.72
N VAL A 279 -3.09 -20.14 -19.30
CA VAL A 279 -2.96 -18.76 -19.77
C VAL A 279 -1.76 -18.09 -19.06
N PRO A 280 -0.81 -17.51 -19.81
CA PRO A 280 0.33 -16.81 -19.23
C PRO A 280 -0.10 -15.62 -18.36
N THR A 281 0.58 -15.41 -17.23
CA THR A 281 0.29 -14.31 -16.30
C THR A 281 0.50 -12.92 -16.92
N GLU A 282 1.32 -12.83 -17.98
CA GLU A 282 1.60 -11.64 -18.77
C GLU A 282 0.35 -11.03 -19.40
N VAL A 283 -0.67 -11.84 -19.70
CA VAL A 283 -1.97 -11.38 -20.23
C VAL A 283 -2.64 -10.38 -19.28
N PHE A 284 -2.43 -10.52 -17.97
CA PHE A 284 -2.99 -9.62 -16.96
C PHE A 284 -2.11 -8.40 -16.65
N GLN A 285 -0.90 -8.34 -17.22
CA GLN A 285 0.04 -7.24 -16.97
C GLN A 285 -0.53 -5.86 -17.34
N PRO A 286 -1.24 -5.66 -18.46
CA PRO A 286 -1.86 -4.36 -18.78
C PRO A 286 -2.85 -3.90 -17.72
N LEU A 287 -3.64 -4.80 -17.11
CA LEU A 287 -4.59 -4.47 -16.04
C LEU A 287 -3.86 -4.07 -14.76
N LYS A 288 -2.76 -4.73 -14.45
CA LYS A 288 -1.89 -4.40 -13.31
C LYS A 288 -1.23 -3.02 -13.49
N GLU A 289 -0.74 -2.71 -14.69
CA GLU A 289 -0.17 -1.39 -14.99
C GLU A 289 -1.25 -0.29 -14.95
N LEU A 290 -2.45 -0.57 -15.44
CA LEU A 290 -3.59 0.35 -15.33
C LEU A 290 -3.98 0.60 -13.86
N SER A 291 -3.96 -0.45 -13.03
CA SER A 291 -4.16 -0.31 -11.57
C SER A 291 -3.16 0.66 -10.96
N LYS A 292 -1.86 0.47 -11.24
CA LYS A 292 -0.79 1.35 -10.75
C LYS A 292 -1.00 2.79 -11.20
N PHE A 293 -1.37 2.99 -12.47
CA PHE A 293 -1.64 4.32 -13.01
C PHE A 293 -2.85 4.98 -12.33
N PHE A 294 -3.91 4.24 -12.07
CA PHE A 294 -5.08 4.75 -11.34
C PHE A 294 -4.75 5.09 -9.88
N ILE A 295 -3.86 4.33 -9.23
CA ILE A 295 -3.34 4.69 -7.90
C ILE A 295 -2.60 6.02 -7.97
N ILE A 296 -1.70 6.22 -8.94
CA ILE A 296 -0.97 7.48 -9.13
C ILE A 296 -1.94 8.63 -9.32
N MET A 297 -2.97 8.45 -10.16
CA MET A 297 -4.00 9.45 -10.42
C MET A 297 -4.80 9.81 -9.16
N ALA A 298 -5.18 8.81 -8.36
CA ALA A 298 -5.90 9.02 -7.11
C ALA A 298 -5.01 9.69 -6.05
N MET A 299 -3.73 9.34 -5.98
CA MET A 299 -2.76 9.97 -5.07
C MET A 299 -2.56 11.45 -5.41
N GLY A 300 -2.52 11.81 -6.70
CA GLY A 300 -2.47 13.20 -7.12
C GLY A 300 -3.72 14.00 -6.70
N ALA A 301 -4.89 13.38 -6.81
CA ALA A 301 -6.15 13.96 -6.33
C ALA A 301 -6.15 14.19 -4.81
N ILE A 302 -5.66 13.20 -4.04
CA ILE A 302 -5.51 13.28 -2.58
C ILE A 302 -4.51 14.40 -2.22
N GLY A 303 -3.34 14.42 -2.87
CA GLY A 303 -2.35 15.47 -2.64
C GLY A 303 -2.89 16.88 -2.88
N PHE A 304 -3.70 17.05 -3.93
CA PHE A 304 -4.31 18.35 -4.23
C PHE A 304 -5.35 18.81 -3.18
N HIS A 305 -6.01 17.89 -2.49
CA HIS A 305 -6.93 18.20 -1.38
C HIS A 305 -6.21 18.36 -0.04
N THR A 306 -4.94 18.00 0.05
CA THR A 306 -4.20 18.01 1.31
C THR A 306 -3.75 19.42 1.68
N ASP A 307 -4.00 19.83 2.93
CA ASP A 307 -3.44 21.03 3.53
C ASP A 307 -2.02 20.77 4.04
N VAL A 308 -1.02 21.24 3.28
CA VAL A 308 0.41 21.01 3.58
C VAL A 308 0.80 21.59 4.96
N VAL A 309 0.19 22.70 5.37
CA VAL A 309 0.51 23.34 6.66
C VAL A 309 0.01 22.48 7.82
N LYS A 310 -1.20 21.92 7.71
CA LYS A 310 -1.72 20.98 8.70
C LYS A 310 -0.93 19.69 8.72
N LEU A 311 -0.54 19.18 7.54
CA LEU A 311 0.28 17.98 7.41
C LEU A 311 1.61 18.11 8.16
N ILE A 312 2.32 19.21 7.97
CA ILE A 312 3.60 19.48 8.66
C ILE A 312 3.40 19.63 10.17
N LYS A 313 2.38 20.38 10.59
CA LYS A 313 2.10 20.59 12.02
C LYS A 313 1.63 19.31 12.73
N GLY A 314 0.88 18.45 12.04
CA GLY A 314 0.34 17.19 12.59
C GLY A 314 1.27 15.97 12.44
N GLY A 315 2.37 16.07 11.66
CA GLY A 315 3.16 14.91 11.20
C GLY A 315 4.03 14.22 12.26
N GLY A 316 4.38 14.88 13.36
CA GLY A 316 5.36 14.33 14.31
C GLY A 316 4.94 12.99 14.94
N LYS A 317 3.73 12.89 15.48
CA LYS A 317 3.23 11.65 16.12
C LYS A 317 3.01 10.50 15.11
N PRO A 318 2.39 10.70 13.94
CA PRO A 318 2.28 9.66 12.93
C PRO A 318 3.64 9.19 12.38
N ILE A 319 4.63 10.09 12.23
CA ILE A 319 5.99 9.72 11.83
C ILE A 319 6.62 8.80 12.89
N LEU A 320 6.49 9.13 14.17
CA LEU A 320 7.00 8.29 15.25
C LEU A 320 6.31 6.92 15.27
N MET A 321 5.00 6.87 15.01
CA MET A 321 4.26 5.61 14.85
C MET A 321 4.78 4.78 13.67
N GLY A 322 4.96 5.40 12.50
CA GLY A 322 5.52 4.74 11.33
C GLY A 322 6.92 4.19 11.58
N MET A 323 7.77 4.95 12.27
CA MET A 323 9.10 4.53 12.69
C MET A 323 9.04 3.31 13.63
N ALA A 324 8.19 3.35 14.64
CA ALA A 324 8.02 2.24 15.56
C ALA A 324 7.49 0.98 14.87
N CYS A 325 6.52 1.10 13.96
CA CYS A 325 6.06 -0.02 13.15
C CYS A 325 7.18 -0.57 12.27
N TRP A 326 7.94 0.30 11.59
CA TRP A 326 9.05 -0.10 10.71
C TRP A 326 10.15 -0.83 11.46
N LEU A 327 10.59 -0.31 12.61
CA LEU A 327 11.58 -0.96 13.47
C LEU A 327 11.04 -2.28 14.04
N GLY A 328 9.80 -2.29 14.54
CA GLY A 328 9.17 -3.49 15.08
C GLY A 328 9.06 -4.61 14.06
N ILE A 329 8.61 -4.30 12.83
CA ILE A 329 8.55 -5.26 11.72
C ILE A 329 9.95 -5.77 11.37
N THR A 330 10.95 -4.89 11.30
CA THR A 330 12.33 -5.27 10.99
C THR A 330 12.88 -6.24 12.02
N VAL A 331 12.77 -5.93 13.31
CA VAL A 331 13.22 -6.80 14.40
C VAL A 331 12.50 -8.15 14.40
N VAL A 332 11.16 -8.13 14.24
CA VAL A 332 10.36 -9.37 14.21
C VAL A 332 10.70 -10.22 12.99
N THR A 333 10.91 -9.61 11.82
CA THR A 333 11.34 -10.35 10.63
C THR A 333 12.67 -11.07 10.86
N LEU A 334 13.69 -10.36 11.37
CA LEU A 334 15.01 -10.93 11.67
C LEU A 334 14.92 -12.05 12.71
N SER A 335 14.20 -11.82 13.80
CA SER A 335 14.01 -12.81 14.86
C SER A 335 13.31 -14.06 14.34
N MET A 336 12.26 -13.91 13.55
CA MET A 336 11.52 -15.04 12.98
C MET A 336 12.35 -15.81 11.94
N GLN A 337 13.15 -15.13 11.11
CA GLN A 337 14.03 -15.80 10.17
C GLN A 337 15.09 -16.63 10.88
N HIS A 338 15.66 -16.09 11.98
CA HIS A 338 16.62 -16.83 12.81
C HIS A 338 15.97 -18.04 13.48
N LEU A 339 14.77 -17.88 14.08
CA LEU A 339 14.03 -18.98 14.70
C LEU A 339 13.63 -20.09 13.73
N LEU A 340 13.37 -19.76 12.48
CA LEU A 340 12.99 -20.70 11.43
C LEU A 340 14.20 -21.26 10.66
N ASN A 341 15.42 -20.93 11.05
CA ASN A 341 16.67 -21.31 10.38
C ASN A 341 16.66 -20.96 8.87
N LEU A 342 16.13 -19.77 8.55
CA LEU A 342 16.08 -19.24 7.18
C LEU A 342 17.25 -18.27 6.91
N TRP A 343 18.02 -17.98 7.92
CA TRP A 343 19.20 -17.13 7.91
C TRP A 343 20.10 -17.44 9.09
#